data_06834135cff6f67275d9c295199f03ab
#
_entry.id   06834135cff6f67275d9c295199f03ab
#
_cell.length_a   1.000
_cell.length_b   1.000
_cell.length_c   1.000
_cell.angle_alpha   90.00
_cell.angle_beta   90.00
_cell.angle_gamma   90.00
#
_symmetry.space_group_name_H-M   'P 1'
#
loop_
_entity.id
_entity.type
_entity.pdbx_description
1 polymer ?
#
loop_
_entity_poly.entity_id
_entity_poly.type
_entity_poly.pdbx_seq_one_letter_code
_entity_poly.pdbx_strand_id
1 'polypeptide(L)'
;MIKYALILAFLTTTAFAQSHSGPPKVTAEPVNKVTVAQGGKAAVEMTFRVAPGFHINSNKPTSELYIPTAVKLDVPTDISVGKMEYPEGELLSFPFDPDTRLSVYTGDINVKGLVMAAKSTPKGTYRVHGNFRYQACDNRACYPPVSLPIAFDVTVAKAPSTHAGKNPAQSPHIHK
;
A
#
# COMPACT_ATOMS: atom_id res chain seq x y z
N MET A 1 -33.32 60.20 -33.42
CA MET A 1 -32.56 59.06 -33.89
C MET A 1 -32.05 58.32 -32.66
N ILE A 2 -32.72 57.22 -32.24
CA ILE A 2 -32.44 56.45 -31.04
C ILE A 2 -31.68 55.21 -31.50
N LYS A 3 -30.39 55.06 -31.06
CA LYS A 3 -29.54 53.88 -31.33
C LYS A 3 -29.81 52.88 -30.24
N TYR A 4 -30.41 51.72 -30.57
CA TYR A 4 -30.52 50.55 -29.70
C TYR A 4 -29.23 49.75 -29.80
N ALA A 5 -28.51 49.70 -28.69
CA ALA A 5 -27.38 48.81 -28.52
C ALA A 5 -27.89 47.46 -28.01
N LEU A 6 -27.79 46.42 -28.83
CA LEU A 6 -28.08 45.03 -28.49
C LEU A 6 -26.88 44.49 -27.68
N ILE A 7 -27.05 44.26 -26.38
CA ILE A 7 -26.08 43.53 -25.54
C ILE A 7 -26.42 42.07 -25.66
N LEU A 8 -25.57 41.30 -26.38
CA LEU A 8 -25.62 39.85 -26.44
C LEU A 8 -24.94 39.29 -25.17
N ALA A 9 -25.73 38.81 -24.21
CA ALA A 9 -25.23 38.09 -23.04
C ALA A 9 -24.86 36.64 -23.45
N PHE A 10 -23.58 36.36 -23.51
CA PHE A 10 -23.06 34.97 -23.64
C PHE A 10 -23.22 34.24 -22.31
N LEU A 11 -24.22 33.37 -22.20
CA LEU A 11 -24.31 32.40 -21.10
C LEU A 11 -23.28 31.27 -21.37
N THR A 12 -22.15 31.31 -20.67
CA THR A 12 -21.21 30.20 -20.62
C THR A 12 -21.75 29.14 -19.64
N THR A 13 -22.34 28.07 -20.17
CA THR A 13 -22.72 26.90 -19.39
C THR A 13 -21.45 26.08 -19.10
N THR A 14 -20.92 26.18 -17.88
CA THR A 14 -19.88 25.26 -17.39
C THR A 14 -20.51 23.90 -17.15
N ALA A 15 -20.26 22.97 -18.05
CA ALA A 15 -20.59 21.55 -17.86
C ALA A 15 -19.69 20.97 -16.77
N PHE A 16 -20.23 20.77 -15.56
CA PHE A 16 -19.57 19.94 -14.54
C PHE A 16 -19.64 18.48 -15.01
N ALA A 17 -18.51 17.95 -15.46
CA ALA A 17 -18.36 16.52 -15.68
C ALA A 17 -18.47 15.81 -14.32
N GLN A 18 -19.64 15.24 -14.02
CA GLN A 18 -19.84 14.37 -12.87
C GLN A 18 -19.14 13.06 -13.18
N SER A 19 -17.97 12.86 -12.56
CA SER A 19 -17.32 11.56 -12.54
C SER A 19 -18.21 10.58 -11.76
N HIS A 20 -18.99 9.79 -12.45
CA HIS A 20 -19.74 8.67 -11.87
C HIS A 20 -18.75 7.56 -11.51
N SER A 21 -17.99 7.77 -10.46
CA SER A 21 -17.25 6.70 -9.81
C SER A 21 -18.25 5.95 -8.91
N GLY A 22 -18.67 4.77 -9.31
CA GLY A 22 -19.40 3.86 -8.43
C GLY A 22 -18.61 3.59 -7.14
N PRO A 23 -19.19 2.87 -6.16
CA PRO A 23 -18.50 2.56 -4.92
C PRO A 23 -17.13 1.93 -5.19
N PRO A 24 -16.12 2.21 -4.34
CA PRO A 24 -14.78 1.69 -4.55
C PRO A 24 -14.81 0.15 -4.54
N LYS A 25 -14.17 -0.47 -5.53
CA LYS A 25 -14.07 -1.93 -5.64
C LYS A 25 -13.03 -2.51 -4.68
N VAL A 26 -12.09 -1.68 -4.23
CA VAL A 26 -11.09 -2.01 -3.22
C VAL A 26 -10.94 -0.83 -2.27
N THR A 27 -10.86 -1.11 -0.99
CA THR A 27 -10.56 -0.14 0.06
C THR A 27 -9.28 -0.55 0.80
N ALA A 28 -8.53 0.43 1.30
CA ALA A 28 -7.40 0.20 2.19
C ALA A 28 -7.83 0.48 3.63
N GLU A 29 -7.44 -0.41 4.55
CA GLU A 29 -7.57 -0.13 5.98
C GLU A 29 -6.43 0.80 6.45
N PRO A 30 -6.66 1.60 7.51
CA PRO A 30 -5.60 2.41 8.09
C PRO A 30 -4.43 1.53 8.53
N VAL A 31 -3.23 1.86 8.06
CA VAL A 31 -2.01 1.15 8.47
C VAL A 31 -1.63 1.55 9.88
N ASN A 32 -1.37 0.58 10.75
CA ASN A 32 -0.91 0.83 12.10
C ASN A 32 0.44 1.54 12.08
N LYS A 33 0.66 2.41 13.09
CA LYS A 33 1.92 3.10 13.28
C LYS A 33 3.06 2.08 13.46
N VAL A 34 4.09 2.19 12.64
CA VAL A 34 5.29 1.35 12.71
C VAL A 34 6.32 2.04 13.59
N THR A 35 6.88 1.31 14.56
CA THR A 35 8.02 1.81 15.37
C THR A 35 9.23 0.94 15.07
N VAL A 36 10.33 1.58 14.66
CA VAL A 36 11.60 0.92 14.35
C VAL A 36 12.73 1.55 15.17
N ALA A 37 13.62 0.72 15.72
CA ALA A 37 14.81 1.20 16.40
C ALA A 37 15.86 1.67 15.38
N GLN A 38 16.71 2.65 15.74
CA GLN A 38 17.89 3.02 14.95
C GLN A 38 18.76 1.78 14.69
N GLY A 39 19.08 1.50 13.44
CA GLY A 39 19.80 0.29 13.00
C GLY A 39 18.95 -0.99 13.02
N GLY A 40 17.65 -0.88 13.26
CA GLY A 40 16.73 -2.01 13.36
C GLY A 40 15.81 -2.15 12.17
N LYS A 41 14.88 -3.10 12.30
CA LYS A 41 13.81 -3.38 11.34
C LYS A 41 12.52 -3.69 12.07
N ALA A 42 11.38 -3.34 11.46
CA ALA A 42 10.05 -3.62 11.98
C ALA A 42 9.11 -4.03 10.83
N ALA A 43 8.17 -4.91 11.11
CA ALA A 43 7.16 -5.28 10.13
C ALA A 43 6.14 -4.15 9.93
N VAL A 44 5.70 -3.98 8.70
CA VAL A 44 4.50 -3.22 8.33
C VAL A 44 3.54 -4.16 7.64
N GLU A 45 2.26 -4.07 7.99
CA GLU A 45 1.19 -4.83 7.38
C GLU A 45 0.14 -3.86 6.85
N MET A 46 -0.27 -4.07 5.61
CA MET A 46 -1.26 -3.27 4.91
C MET A 46 -2.40 -4.18 4.47
N THR A 47 -3.61 -3.89 4.94
CA THR A 47 -4.81 -4.65 4.62
C THR A 47 -5.63 -3.92 3.57
N PHE A 48 -5.98 -4.64 2.50
CA PHE A 48 -6.84 -4.17 1.43
C PHE A 48 -8.06 -5.09 1.35
N ARG A 49 -9.24 -4.50 1.19
CA ARG A 49 -10.49 -5.26 1.10
C ARG A 49 -11.10 -5.12 -0.28
N VAL A 50 -11.27 -6.24 -0.96
CA VAL A 50 -11.99 -6.34 -2.23
C VAL A 50 -13.48 -6.44 -1.95
N ALA A 51 -14.29 -5.60 -2.61
CA ALA A 51 -15.73 -5.60 -2.44
C ALA A 51 -16.35 -6.93 -2.92
N PRO A 52 -17.44 -7.39 -2.30
CA PRO A 52 -18.15 -8.60 -2.74
C PRO A 52 -18.54 -8.53 -4.22
N GLY A 53 -18.40 -9.65 -4.93
CA GLY A 53 -18.68 -9.75 -6.37
C GLY A 53 -17.55 -9.28 -7.27
N PHE A 54 -16.45 -8.79 -6.70
CA PHE A 54 -15.23 -8.44 -7.40
C PHE A 54 -14.06 -9.33 -6.99
N HIS A 55 -13.08 -9.39 -7.88
CA HIS A 55 -11.74 -9.90 -7.63
C HIS A 55 -10.73 -8.95 -8.25
N ILE A 56 -9.47 -9.04 -7.82
CA ILE A 56 -8.36 -8.35 -8.47
C ILE A 56 -7.30 -9.37 -8.87
N ASN A 57 -6.56 -9.07 -9.93
CA ASN A 57 -5.44 -9.95 -10.30
C ASN A 57 -4.45 -10.05 -9.15
N SER A 58 -3.84 -11.21 -8.97
CA SER A 58 -2.78 -11.36 -7.96
C SER A 58 -1.53 -10.55 -8.33
N ASN A 59 -0.55 -10.51 -7.46
CA ASN A 59 0.75 -9.92 -7.77
C ASN A 59 1.59 -10.75 -8.77
N LYS A 60 1.12 -11.98 -9.07
CA LYS A 60 1.70 -12.91 -10.06
C LYS A 60 0.55 -13.51 -10.88
N PRO A 61 -0.06 -12.73 -11.79
CA PRO A 61 -1.12 -13.24 -12.64
C PRO A 61 -0.59 -14.36 -13.54
N THR A 62 -1.46 -15.27 -13.94
CA THR A 62 -1.11 -16.43 -14.77
C THR A 62 -0.84 -16.07 -16.23
N SER A 63 -1.15 -14.85 -16.66
CA SER A 63 -0.91 -14.36 -18.02
C SER A 63 -0.45 -12.90 -17.97
N GLU A 64 0.43 -12.52 -18.91
CA GLU A 64 0.94 -11.16 -19.07
C GLU A 64 -0.12 -10.15 -19.56
N LEU A 65 -1.26 -10.64 -20.03
CA LEU A 65 -2.40 -9.80 -20.40
C LEU A 65 -3.08 -9.14 -19.19
N TYR A 66 -2.89 -9.68 -18.01
CA TYR A 66 -3.50 -9.19 -16.78
C TYR A 66 -2.53 -8.32 -15.99
N ILE A 67 -3.02 -7.16 -15.56
CA ILE A 67 -2.22 -6.19 -14.81
C ILE A 67 -2.03 -6.69 -13.38
N PRO A 68 -0.79 -6.93 -12.93
CA PRO A 68 -0.54 -7.42 -11.57
C PRO A 68 -0.87 -6.39 -10.51
N THR A 69 -1.34 -6.86 -9.36
CA THR A 69 -1.44 -6.07 -8.14
C THR A 69 -0.06 -5.75 -7.59
N ALA A 70 0.18 -4.49 -7.24
CA ALA A 70 1.46 -4.03 -6.72
C ALA A 70 1.31 -2.91 -5.70
N VAL A 71 2.05 -3.00 -4.59
CA VAL A 71 2.33 -1.89 -3.68
C VAL A 71 3.62 -1.22 -4.13
N LYS A 72 3.58 0.09 -4.34
CA LYS A 72 4.76 0.95 -4.55
C LYS A 72 4.80 1.98 -3.45
N LEU A 73 5.89 2.02 -2.70
CA LEU A 73 6.10 2.97 -1.61
C LEU A 73 7.14 4.01 -2.03
N ASP A 74 6.85 5.25 -1.68
CA ASP A 74 7.76 6.39 -1.73
C ASP A 74 8.19 6.68 -0.30
N VAL A 75 9.44 6.34 -0.01
CA VAL A 75 9.99 6.40 1.34
C VAL A 75 11.01 7.54 1.46
N PRO A 76 11.04 8.24 2.63
CA PRO A 76 12.09 9.21 2.93
C PRO A 76 13.49 8.56 2.87
N THR A 77 14.52 9.37 2.52
CA THR A 77 15.89 8.91 2.28
C THR A 77 16.49 8.08 3.43
N ASP A 78 16.10 8.39 4.68
CA ASP A 78 16.63 7.73 5.88
C ASP A 78 15.93 6.41 6.21
N ILE A 79 14.86 6.09 5.49
CA ILE A 79 14.06 4.87 5.68
C ILE A 79 14.18 4.03 4.42
N SER A 80 14.21 2.73 4.58
CA SER A 80 14.07 1.78 3.48
C SER A 80 13.00 0.75 3.78
N VAL A 81 12.39 0.22 2.74
CA VAL A 81 11.42 -0.87 2.86
C VAL A 81 11.85 -2.01 1.97
N GLY A 82 11.88 -3.21 2.53
CA GLY A 82 12.25 -4.43 1.82
C GLY A 82 11.19 -4.84 0.80
N LYS A 83 11.42 -6.00 0.19
CA LYS A 83 10.46 -6.59 -0.76
C LYS A 83 9.11 -6.80 -0.09
N MET A 84 8.03 -6.44 -0.79
CA MET A 84 6.67 -6.73 -0.36
C MET A 84 6.36 -8.22 -0.50
N GLU A 85 5.76 -8.77 0.54
CA GLU A 85 5.26 -10.13 0.59
C GLU A 85 3.73 -10.10 0.44
N TYR A 86 3.23 -10.86 -0.53
CA TYR A 86 1.82 -10.97 -0.84
C TYR A 86 1.32 -12.36 -0.47
N PRO A 87 0.02 -12.51 -0.14
CA PRO A 87 -0.58 -13.84 -0.02
C PRO A 87 -0.51 -14.56 -1.36
N GLU A 88 -0.69 -15.87 -1.33
CA GLU A 88 -0.86 -16.65 -2.55
C GLU A 88 -2.22 -16.33 -3.19
N GLY A 89 -2.25 -16.21 -4.52
CA GLY A 89 -3.48 -15.96 -5.26
C GLY A 89 -4.29 -17.25 -5.44
N GLU A 90 -5.61 -17.11 -5.41
CA GLU A 90 -6.53 -18.21 -5.75
C GLU A 90 -6.60 -18.38 -7.27
N LEU A 91 -6.61 -19.64 -7.73
CA LEU A 91 -6.78 -19.95 -9.16
C LEU A 91 -8.26 -20.16 -9.47
N LEU A 92 -8.90 -19.19 -10.09
CA LEU A 92 -10.31 -19.19 -10.46
C LEU A 92 -10.50 -19.09 -11.97
N SER A 93 -11.59 -19.69 -12.48
CA SER A 93 -12.03 -19.55 -13.89
C SER A 93 -13.26 -18.63 -13.92
N PHE A 94 -13.35 -17.79 -14.93
CA PHE A 94 -14.41 -16.79 -15.09
C PHE A 94 -15.12 -16.93 -16.45
N PRO A 95 -16.41 -16.60 -16.54
CA PRO A 95 -17.17 -16.72 -17.78
C PRO A 95 -16.61 -15.92 -18.97
N PHE A 96 -15.89 -14.83 -18.70
CA PHE A 96 -15.27 -14.02 -19.75
C PHE A 96 -13.94 -14.61 -20.28
N ASP A 97 -13.33 -15.56 -19.55
CA ASP A 97 -12.11 -16.29 -19.95
C ASP A 97 -12.15 -17.71 -19.36
N PRO A 98 -13.03 -18.58 -19.87
CA PRO A 98 -13.30 -19.88 -19.26
C PRO A 98 -12.14 -20.87 -19.37
N ASP A 99 -11.28 -20.69 -20.37
CA ASP A 99 -10.17 -21.59 -20.65
C ASP A 99 -8.92 -21.28 -19.80
N THR A 100 -8.89 -20.11 -19.16
CA THR A 100 -7.77 -19.66 -18.35
C THR A 100 -8.13 -19.66 -16.87
N ARG A 101 -7.30 -20.32 -16.05
CA ARG A 101 -7.39 -20.17 -14.58
C ARG A 101 -6.55 -18.96 -14.16
N LEU A 102 -7.23 -17.92 -13.72
CA LEU A 102 -6.59 -16.67 -13.31
C LEU A 102 -6.18 -16.73 -11.85
N SER A 103 -4.96 -16.28 -11.56
CA SER A 103 -4.50 -16.06 -10.18
C SER A 103 -5.01 -14.72 -9.69
N VAL A 104 -5.91 -14.74 -8.71
CA VAL A 104 -6.63 -13.56 -8.23
C VAL A 104 -6.64 -13.47 -6.71
N TYR A 105 -7.01 -12.30 -6.20
CA TYR A 105 -7.34 -12.05 -4.80
C TYR A 105 -8.80 -11.67 -4.67
N THR A 106 -9.43 -12.19 -3.60
CA THR A 106 -10.80 -11.86 -3.16
C THR A 106 -10.77 -11.52 -1.67
N GLY A 107 -11.79 -10.82 -1.17
CA GLY A 107 -11.89 -10.51 0.27
C GLY A 107 -10.74 -9.67 0.79
N ASP A 108 -10.19 -10.05 1.94
CA ASP A 108 -9.12 -9.31 2.60
C ASP A 108 -7.73 -9.78 2.13
N ILE A 109 -6.89 -8.83 1.77
CA ILE A 109 -5.54 -9.05 1.24
C ILE A 109 -4.55 -8.39 2.21
N ASN A 110 -3.67 -9.18 2.83
CA ASN A 110 -2.64 -8.68 3.72
C ASN A 110 -1.28 -8.67 3.02
N VAL A 111 -0.78 -7.47 2.74
CA VAL A 111 0.55 -7.27 2.15
C VAL A 111 1.51 -6.84 3.25
N LYS A 112 2.64 -7.54 3.36
CA LYS A 112 3.64 -7.32 4.41
C LYS A 112 4.93 -6.79 3.83
N GLY A 113 5.66 -6.03 4.64
CA GLY A 113 7.00 -5.55 4.33
C GLY A 113 7.83 -5.34 5.60
N LEU A 114 9.12 -5.13 5.42
CA LEU A 114 10.04 -4.79 6.50
C LEU A 114 10.53 -3.36 6.31
N VAL A 115 10.17 -2.50 7.26
CA VAL A 115 10.71 -1.14 7.36
C VAL A 115 12.05 -1.20 8.09
N MET A 116 13.06 -0.54 7.56
CA MET A 116 14.40 -0.51 8.10
C MET A 116 14.86 0.95 8.29
N ALA A 117 15.53 1.22 9.41
CA ALA A 117 16.19 2.50 9.68
C ALA A 117 17.69 2.27 9.87
N ALA A 118 18.53 3.08 9.26
CA ALA A 118 19.98 3.02 9.49
C ALA A 118 20.32 3.42 10.94
N LYS A 119 21.51 3.06 11.42
CA LYS A 119 21.99 3.50 12.76
C LYS A 119 22.09 5.01 12.88
N SER A 120 22.37 5.69 11.76
CA SER A 120 22.49 7.14 11.66
C SER A 120 21.16 7.85 11.48
N THR A 121 20.06 7.13 11.19
CA THR A 121 18.75 7.73 10.97
C THR A 121 18.32 8.57 12.18
N PRO A 122 18.03 9.87 12.03
CA PRO A 122 17.57 10.71 13.13
C PRO A 122 16.29 10.14 13.77
N LYS A 123 16.16 10.32 15.08
CA LYS A 123 14.91 9.99 15.79
C LYS A 123 13.81 10.93 15.33
N GLY A 124 12.61 10.40 15.09
CA GLY A 124 11.50 11.19 14.63
C GLY A 124 10.41 10.35 13.99
N THR A 125 9.40 11.02 13.46
CA THR A 125 8.33 10.39 12.69
C THR A 125 8.50 10.74 11.23
N TYR A 126 8.49 9.71 10.39
CA TYR A 126 8.66 9.78 8.94
C TYR A 126 7.37 9.35 8.27
N ARG A 127 6.83 10.20 7.42
CA ARG A 127 5.63 9.88 6.64
C ARG A 127 6.04 9.12 5.39
N VAL A 128 5.53 7.91 5.23
CA VAL A 128 5.66 7.09 4.03
C VAL A 128 4.39 7.24 3.21
N HIS A 129 4.54 7.52 1.92
CA HIS A 129 3.46 7.55 0.94
C HIS A 129 3.59 6.37 -0.02
N GLY A 130 2.52 6.07 -0.72
CA GLY A 130 2.58 5.05 -1.75
C GLY A 130 1.24 4.85 -2.45
N ASN A 131 1.22 3.83 -3.30
CA ASN A 131 0.04 3.44 -4.06
C ASN A 131 -0.08 1.93 -4.08
N PHE A 132 -1.31 1.46 -3.90
CA PHE A 132 -1.74 0.11 -4.21
C PHE A 132 -2.36 0.11 -5.60
N ARG A 133 -1.64 -0.39 -6.59
CA ARG A 133 -2.12 -0.51 -7.96
C ARG A 133 -2.77 -1.86 -8.14
N TYR A 134 -3.98 -1.88 -8.69
CA TYR A 134 -4.73 -3.10 -8.97
C TYR A 134 -5.61 -2.94 -10.21
N GLN A 135 -6.04 -4.06 -10.77
CA GLN A 135 -7.10 -4.12 -11.77
C GLN A 135 -8.21 -5.00 -11.22
N ALA A 136 -9.39 -4.42 -11.01
CA ALA A 136 -10.57 -5.16 -10.55
C ALA A 136 -11.35 -5.71 -11.74
N CYS A 137 -11.90 -6.90 -11.53
CA CYS A 137 -12.80 -7.58 -12.47
C CYS A 137 -14.04 -8.08 -11.74
N ASP A 138 -15.13 -8.26 -12.46
CA ASP A 138 -16.28 -9.03 -12.04
C ASP A 138 -16.46 -10.26 -12.94
N ASN A 139 -17.59 -10.95 -12.89
CA ASN A 139 -17.88 -12.12 -13.71
C ASN A 139 -18.11 -11.80 -15.22
N ARG A 140 -18.09 -10.53 -15.61
CA ARG A 140 -18.38 -10.08 -16.97
C ARG A 140 -17.18 -9.44 -17.66
N ALA A 141 -16.41 -8.64 -16.90
CA ALA A 141 -15.34 -7.85 -17.48
C ALA A 141 -14.32 -7.39 -16.44
N CYS A 142 -13.13 -7.02 -16.92
CA CYS A 142 -12.13 -6.29 -16.15
C CYS A 142 -12.27 -4.78 -16.39
N TYR A 143 -12.10 -4.02 -15.33
CA TYR A 143 -12.16 -2.55 -15.33
C TYR A 143 -10.78 -1.96 -15.56
N PRO A 144 -10.68 -0.67 -15.92
CA PRO A 144 -9.41 0.03 -15.98
C PRO A 144 -8.64 -0.09 -14.65
N PRO A 145 -7.30 -0.18 -14.69
CA PRO A 145 -6.49 -0.25 -13.48
C PRO A 145 -6.61 1.02 -12.65
N VAL A 146 -6.57 0.84 -11.33
CA VAL A 146 -6.69 1.91 -10.33
C VAL A 146 -5.42 1.94 -9.48
N SER A 147 -5.00 3.14 -9.09
CA SER A 147 -3.96 3.38 -8.08
C SER A 147 -4.61 3.99 -6.85
N LEU A 148 -4.76 3.18 -5.78
CA LEU A 148 -5.31 3.60 -4.50
C LEU A 148 -4.18 4.18 -3.64
N PRO A 149 -4.25 5.46 -3.22
CA PRO A 149 -3.22 6.06 -2.38
C PRO A 149 -3.22 5.43 -1.00
N ILE A 150 -2.02 5.20 -0.47
CA ILE A 150 -1.77 4.72 0.89
C ILE A 150 -0.73 5.60 1.57
N ALA A 151 -0.82 5.73 2.89
CA ALA A 151 0.17 6.43 3.66
C ALA A 151 0.19 5.92 5.10
N PHE A 152 1.37 5.92 5.73
CA PHE A 152 1.53 5.54 7.13
C PHE A 152 2.74 6.22 7.75
N ASP A 153 2.79 6.23 9.09
CA ASP A 153 3.87 6.84 9.85
C ASP A 153 4.84 5.78 10.39
N VAL A 154 6.12 6.06 10.22
CA VAL A 154 7.23 5.29 10.79
C VAL A 154 7.90 6.14 11.87
N THR A 155 7.89 5.67 13.11
CA THR A 155 8.60 6.31 14.21
C THR A 155 9.93 5.63 14.43
N VAL A 156 11.03 6.38 14.25
CA VAL A 156 12.38 5.92 14.57
C VAL A 156 12.69 6.25 16.02
N ALA A 157 12.91 5.22 16.83
CA ALA A 157 13.24 5.31 18.24
C ALA A 157 14.73 5.02 18.47
N LYS A 158 15.24 5.41 19.66
CA LYS A 158 16.60 5.03 20.08
C LYS A 158 16.72 3.50 20.14
N ALA A 159 17.84 2.97 19.66
CA ALA A 159 18.14 1.56 19.86
C ALA A 159 18.16 1.22 21.37
N PRO A 160 17.65 0.06 21.80
CA PRO A 160 17.81 -0.40 23.16
C PRO A 160 19.30 -0.40 23.52
N SER A 161 19.66 0.20 24.64
CA SER A 161 21.02 0.06 25.15
C SER A 161 21.21 -1.40 25.56
N THR A 162 22.02 -2.14 24.82
CA THR A 162 22.51 -3.44 25.28
C THR A 162 23.51 -3.20 26.40
N HIS A 163 23.04 -2.94 27.61
CA HIS A 163 23.85 -3.19 28.77
C HIS A 163 23.98 -4.72 28.86
N ALA A 164 25.00 -5.27 28.23
CA ALA A 164 25.53 -6.56 28.64
C ALA A 164 25.91 -6.38 30.11
N GLY A 165 25.04 -6.87 31.00
CA GLY A 165 25.36 -6.92 32.41
C GLY A 165 26.68 -7.65 32.55
N LYS A 166 27.75 -6.91 32.83
CA LYS A 166 28.93 -7.51 33.44
C LYS A 166 28.46 -8.11 34.75
N ASN A 167 28.30 -9.44 34.74
CA ASN A 167 28.03 -10.18 35.94
C ASN A 167 29.27 -10.05 36.84
N PRO A 168 29.22 -9.33 38.00
CA PRO A 168 30.38 -9.11 38.82
C PRO A 168 30.77 -10.34 39.65
N ALA A 169 30.16 -11.47 39.45
CA ALA A 169 30.30 -12.67 40.25
C ALA A 169 31.20 -13.76 39.60
N GLN A 170 32.39 -13.39 39.17
CA GLN A 170 33.46 -14.39 38.93
C GLN A 170 34.81 -13.75 39.20
N SER A 171 35.08 -13.51 40.48
CA SER A 171 36.45 -13.35 40.98
C SER A 171 36.85 -14.71 41.58
N PRO A 172 37.88 -15.41 41.03
CA PRO A 172 38.37 -16.63 41.64
C PRO A 172 39.13 -16.25 42.92
N HIS A 173 38.57 -16.56 44.07
CA HIS A 173 39.33 -16.55 45.33
C HIS A 173 40.35 -17.71 45.26
N ILE A 174 41.61 -17.32 45.06
CA ILE A 174 42.74 -18.22 45.30
C ILE A 174 43.05 -18.19 46.78
N HIS A 175 42.71 -19.23 47.50
CA HIS A 175 43.24 -19.47 48.83
C HIS A 175 44.54 -20.27 48.69
N LYS A 176 45.62 -19.67 49.31
CA LYS A 176 46.86 -20.38 49.66
C LYS A 176 46.65 -21.22 50.88
#